data_5cc0e97be6ea5ba583fa2d45781e677d
#
_entry.id   5cc0e97be6ea5ba583fa2d45781e677d
#
_cell.length_a   1.000
_cell.length_b   1.000
_cell.length_c   1.000
_cell.angle_alpha   90.00
_cell.angle_beta   90.00
_cell.angle_gamma   90.00
#
_symmetry.space_group_name_H-M   'P 1'
#
loop_
_entity.id
_entity.type
_entity.pdbx_description
1 polymer ?
#
loop_
_entity_poly.entity_id
_entity_poly.type
_entity_poly.pdbx_seq_one_letter_code
_entity_poly.pdbx_strand_id
1 'polypeptide(L)'
;MKLNLITIGLTTLVAAGAFPAYAGPQAHVVCGYHHTLGDDAIMMFGKANQAMWHDFFGNTHTDAFSTYQTLRAQPDTTCDNKADSSAYWAPSMKLPNGEIVKPAYQKTYYQSTNVAQYPLHPFPAGLELLAGDHHGTGPSSAITFLCSNGKGYTRTTGEICGLRKAGDAVQFNIGIAFPNCWDGVNLKPTHSHNNAIYADNGKCSADYPVKIPTINMNIAWVLPQISSLDTSKVELSMDPVMQGEIREEHWGSLYTAHADFMNGWTEDGAQFMTDLCMNQGLDCGTTVPYAYSKAEENTWVSSEDDTPHANVDTLYVQDDWTNGGRTLHPETLTLVKFKIPPLPANMDASLFKYRIRLFGGKTETNGADQIFFYPASNDWHDSTVSWHNKPTINYRSDAVLYLNHSHEYRMVDVDKAVRKALAEGKTEISWYIGGDRQGNHYDFMPADSKQSMVLMLTGFKKTPEL
;
A
#
# COMPACT_ATOMS: atom_id res chain seq x y z
N MET A 1 -8.16 41.69 65.14
CA MET A 1 -8.99 41.11 64.06
C MET A 1 -8.02 40.72 62.94
N LYS A 2 -7.64 39.44 62.82
CA LYS A 2 -6.71 38.94 61.78
C LYS A 2 -7.56 38.32 60.68
N LEU A 3 -7.49 38.85 59.46
CA LEU A 3 -8.13 38.29 58.28
C LEU A 3 -7.24 37.20 57.71
N ASN A 4 -7.76 35.96 57.66
CA ASN A 4 -7.10 34.85 56.94
C ASN A 4 -7.55 34.90 55.48
N LEU A 5 -6.60 35.09 54.56
CA LEU A 5 -6.80 34.84 53.12
C LEU A 5 -6.71 33.37 52.85
N ILE A 6 -7.78 32.81 52.33
CA ILE A 6 -7.82 31.44 51.80
C ILE A 6 -7.46 31.55 50.31
N THR A 7 -6.30 31.03 49.95
CA THR A 7 -5.86 30.90 48.52
C THR A 7 -6.46 29.62 47.96
N ILE A 8 -7.43 29.76 47.03
CA ILE A 8 -7.99 28.62 46.29
C ILE A 8 -7.05 28.41 45.10
N GLY A 9 -6.29 27.34 45.15
CA GLY A 9 -5.48 26.85 44.05
C GLY A 9 -6.36 26.22 42.98
N LEU A 10 -6.42 26.87 41.79
CA LEU A 10 -7.09 26.35 40.61
C LEU A 10 -6.12 25.35 39.94
N THR A 11 -6.31 24.05 40.17
CA THR A 11 -5.65 22.99 39.43
C THR A 11 -6.32 22.85 38.05
N THR A 12 -5.71 23.40 37.04
CA THR A 12 -6.06 23.11 35.63
C THR A 12 -5.67 21.68 35.29
N LEU A 13 -6.66 20.78 35.21
CA LEU A 13 -6.49 19.48 34.56
C LEU A 13 -6.24 19.73 33.07
N VAL A 14 -4.99 19.61 32.63
CA VAL A 14 -4.67 19.49 31.21
C VAL A 14 -5.09 18.07 30.80
N ALA A 15 -6.26 17.96 30.18
CA ALA A 15 -6.64 16.75 29.45
C ALA A 15 -5.64 16.57 28.31
N ALA A 16 -4.69 15.62 28.47
CA ALA A 16 -3.87 15.17 27.37
C ALA A 16 -4.81 14.47 26.38
N GLY A 17 -5.29 15.22 25.40
CA GLY A 17 -5.96 14.65 24.22
C GLY A 17 -4.97 13.70 23.56
N ALA A 18 -5.29 12.42 23.51
CA ALA A 18 -4.59 11.47 22.67
C ALA A 18 -4.83 11.92 21.22
N PHE A 19 -3.87 12.64 20.65
CA PHE A 19 -3.83 12.84 19.21
C PHE A 19 -3.77 11.45 18.58
N PRO A 20 -4.59 11.14 17.55
CA PRO A 20 -4.39 9.93 16.79
C PRO A 20 -2.95 9.97 16.29
N ALA A 21 -2.18 8.91 16.58
CA ALA A 21 -0.83 8.76 16.05
C ALA A 21 -0.98 8.82 14.52
N TYR A 22 -0.53 9.92 13.91
CA TYR A 22 -0.51 10.08 12.47
C TYR A 22 0.47 9.02 11.97
N ALA A 23 -0.08 7.95 11.42
CA ALA A 23 0.74 6.99 10.69
C ALA A 23 1.33 7.76 9.51
N GLY A 24 2.64 7.95 9.50
CA GLY A 24 3.33 8.69 8.44
C GLY A 24 3.04 8.09 7.06
N PRO A 25 3.61 8.65 5.98
CA PRO A 25 3.37 8.19 4.62
C PRO A 25 3.66 6.68 4.49
N GLN A 26 2.65 5.91 4.07
CA GLN A 26 2.75 4.45 4.03
C GLN A 26 1.74 3.80 3.08
N ALA A 27 1.99 2.54 2.78
CA ALA A 27 1.01 1.57 2.28
C ALA A 27 1.14 0.28 3.10
N HIS A 28 0.17 -0.63 3.03
CA HIS A 28 0.26 -1.90 3.71
C HIS A 28 -0.52 -3.00 3.01
N VAL A 29 -0.11 -4.25 3.27
CA VAL A 29 -0.80 -5.47 2.84
C VAL A 29 -0.90 -6.46 4.00
N VAL A 30 -1.91 -7.32 3.94
CA VAL A 30 -2.07 -8.48 4.83
C VAL A 30 -2.03 -9.74 3.98
N CYS A 31 -1.07 -10.62 4.27
CA CYS A 31 -0.91 -11.89 3.58
C CYS A 31 -1.10 -13.04 4.56
N GLY A 32 -1.95 -14.01 4.22
CA GLY A 32 -2.12 -15.24 5.00
C GLY A 32 -0.90 -16.15 4.87
N TYR A 33 -0.68 -17.00 5.88
CA TYR A 33 0.24 -18.12 5.78
C TYR A 33 -0.20 -19.04 4.65
N HIS A 34 0.75 -19.58 3.88
CA HIS A 34 0.47 -20.55 2.81
C HIS A 34 1.06 -21.92 3.09
N HIS A 35 2.38 -22.03 3.23
CA HIS A 35 3.09 -23.29 3.40
C HIS A 35 4.38 -23.12 4.20
N THR A 36 4.97 -24.27 4.59
CA THR A 36 6.28 -24.34 5.25
C THR A 36 7.19 -25.24 4.45
N LEU A 37 8.40 -24.78 4.13
CA LEU A 37 9.46 -25.52 3.44
C LEU A 37 10.81 -25.28 4.10
N GLY A 38 11.75 -26.21 3.93
CA GLY A 38 13.15 -26.02 4.25
C GLY A 38 13.93 -25.35 3.12
N ASP A 39 13.35 -24.31 2.54
CA ASP A 39 13.82 -23.65 1.33
C ASP A 39 14.17 -22.18 1.61
N ASP A 40 15.17 -21.69 0.89
CA ASP A 40 15.57 -20.30 0.85
C ASP A 40 16.02 -19.94 -0.57
N ALA A 41 15.20 -19.18 -1.28
CA ALA A 41 15.47 -18.79 -2.66
C ALA A 41 16.55 -17.70 -2.78
N ILE A 42 16.88 -17.00 -1.69
CA ILE A 42 17.88 -15.93 -1.68
C ILE A 42 19.28 -16.48 -1.39
N MET A 43 19.47 -17.07 -0.21
CA MET A 43 20.81 -17.48 0.26
C MET A 43 21.17 -18.92 -0.13
N MET A 44 20.16 -19.76 -0.39
CA MET A 44 20.35 -21.17 -0.75
C MET A 44 19.63 -21.55 -2.05
N PHE A 45 19.65 -20.65 -3.04
CA PHE A 45 19.00 -20.84 -4.33
C PHE A 45 19.31 -22.20 -4.95
N GLY A 46 18.27 -22.90 -5.37
CA GLY A 46 18.36 -24.23 -6.01
C GLY A 46 18.59 -25.40 -5.06
N LYS A 47 18.66 -25.18 -3.74
CA LYS A 47 18.93 -26.20 -2.72
C LYS A 47 17.66 -26.50 -1.90
N ALA A 48 16.71 -27.18 -2.52
CA ALA A 48 15.46 -27.55 -1.87
C ALA A 48 15.70 -28.38 -0.59
N ASN A 49 14.95 -28.08 0.47
CA ASN A 49 14.96 -28.73 1.76
C ASN A 49 16.32 -28.74 2.50
N GLN A 50 17.20 -27.76 2.23
CA GLN A 50 18.50 -27.65 2.86
C GLN A 50 18.67 -26.41 3.77
N ALA A 51 17.72 -25.44 3.71
CA ALA A 51 17.64 -24.30 4.61
C ALA A 51 16.81 -24.65 5.87
N MET A 52 16.80 -23.77 6.88
CA MET A 52 15.89 -23.89 8.02
C MET A 52 14.41 -23.95 7.58
N TRP A 53 13.52 -24.40 8.45
CA TRP A 53 12.09 -24.35 8.16
C TRP A 53 11.62 -22.89 8.14
N HIS A 54 11.11 -22.48 6.98
CA HIS A 54 10.51 -21.17 6.77
C HIS A 54 9.00 -21.28 6.55
N ASP A 55 8.26 -20.38 7.17
CA ASP A 55 6.84 -20.16 6.90
C ASP A 55 6.69 -19.09 5.83
N PHE A 56 6.01 -19.42 4.74
CA PHE A 56 5.87 -18.59 3.55
C PHE A 56 4.52 -17.88 3.48
N PHE A 57 4.57 -16.63 3.01
CA PHE A 57 3.42 -15.75 2.80
C PHE A 57 3.54 -15.07 1.43
N GLY A 58 2.44 -14.49 0.96
CA GLY A 58 2.41 -13.80 -0.33
C GLY A 58 2.28 -14.80 -1.47
N ASN A 59 3.23 -14.81 -2.39
CA ASN A 59 3.18 -15.72 -3.55
C ASN A 59 3.04 -17.17 -3.12
N THR A 60 2.08 -17.89 -3.73
CA THR A 60 1.72 -19.26 -3.33
C THR A 60 2.60 -20.35 -3.95
N HIS A 61 3.49 -19.96 -4.87
CA HIS A 61 4.38 -20.88 -5.62
C HIS A 61 5.85 -20.72 -5.21
N THR A 62 6.11 -20.05 -4.08
CA THR A 62 7.49 -19.81 -3.61
C THR A 62 8.15 -21.09 -3.14
N ASP A 63 9.36 -21.35 -3.63
CA ASP A 63 10.22 -22.48 -3.29
C ASP A 63 11.71 -22.09 -3.44
N ALA A 64 12.64 -23.05 -3.30
CA ALA A 64 14.08 -22.83 -3.44
C ALA A 64 14.53 -22.34 -4.84
N PHE A 65 13.67 -22.41 -5.85
CA PHE A 65 13.97 -22.02 -7.24
C PHE A 65 13.29 -20.73 -7.66
N SER A 66 12.63 -20.07 -6.75
CA SER A 66 11.83 -18.87 -7.03
C SER A 66 12.71 -17.70 -7.44
N THR A 67 12.23 -16.93 -8.40
CA THR A 67 12.81 -15.69 -8.92
C THR A 67 11.69 -14.67 -9.17
N TYR A 68 12.02 -13.41 -9.38
CA TYR A 68 11.02 -12.40 -9.80
C TYR A 68 10.19 -12.88 -11.00
N GLN A 69 10.85 -13.49 -12.00
CA GLN A 69 10.18 -13.98 -13.21
C GLN A 69 9.15 -15.06 -12.89
N THR A 70 9.50 -16.02 -12.00
CA THR A 70 8.55 -17.07 -11.58
C THR A 70 7.41 -16.50 -10.74
N LEU A 71 7.66 -15.57 -9.83
CA LEU A 71 6.62 -14.88 -9.06
C LEU A 71 5.63 -14.15 -9.97
N ARG A 72 6.12 -13.46 -11.02
CA ARG A 72 5.25 -12.73 -11.96
C ARG A 72 4.56 -13.64 -12.98
N ALA A 73 5.16 -14.77 -13.34
CA ALA A 73 4.53 -15.76 -14.21
C ALA A 73 3.39 -16.52 -13.49
N GLN A 74 3.52 -16.73 -12.18
CA GLN A 74 2.54 -17.36 -11.31
C GLN A 74 2.16 -16.40 -10.17
N PRO A 75 1.33 -15.37 -10.45
CA PRO A 75 1.11 -14.26 -9.54
C PRO A 75 0.09 -14.53 -8.43
N ASP A 76 -0.35 -15.77 -8.26
CA ASP A 76 -1.26 -16.14 -7.17
C ASP A 76 -0.64 -15.78 -5.82
N THR A 77 -1.42 -15.09 -4.99
CA THR A 77 -0.94 -14.54 -3.72
C THR A 77 -1.98 -14.65 -2.62
N THR A 78 -1.52 -14.91 -1.40
CA THR A 78 -2.35 -14.85 -0.19
C THR A 78 -2.58 -13.41 0.28
N CYS A 79 -1.89 -12.41 -0.30
CA CYS A 79 -2.07 -11.01 0.03
C CYS A 79 -3.46 -10.50 -0.38
N ASP A 80 -3.98 -9.60 0.43
CA ASP A 80 -5.27 -8.94 0.18
C ASP A 80 -5.21 -8.03 -1.06
N ASN A 81 -4.08 -7.37 -1.34
CA ASN A 81 -3.83 -6.61 -2.57
C ASN A 81 -3.17 -7.48 -3.64
N LYS A 82 -3.80 -7.59 -4.82
CA LYS A 82 -3.34 -8.44 -5.92
C LYS A 82 -2.21 -7.86 -6.76
N ALA A 83 -1.81 -6.60 -6.52
CA ALA A 83 -0.58 -6.04 -7.07
C ALA A 83 0.67 -6.62 -6.41
N ASP A 84 0.52 -7.14 -5.18
CA ASP A 84 1.59 -7.75 -4.41
C ASP A 84 1.60 -9.27 -4.55
N SER A 85 2.47 -9.76 -5.40
CA SER A 85 2.86 -11.16 -5.56
C SER A 85 4.25 -11.45 -4.99
N SER A 86 4.73 -10.59 -4.08
CA SER A 86 6.00 -10.79 -3.42
C SER A 86 6.00 -12.07 -2.60
N ALA A 87 7.16 -12.67 -2.47
CA ALA A 87 7.40 -13.74 -1.52
C ALA A 87 7.97 -13.15 -0.23
N TYR A 88 7.42 -13.60 0.89
CA TYR A 88 7.89 -13.28 2.24
C TYR A 88 8.04 -14.59 2.99
N TRP A 89 9.14 -14.73 3.73
CA TRP A 89 9.30 -15.89 4.61
C TRP A 89 10.08 -15.55 5.86
N ALA A 90 9.85 -16.32 6.88
CA ALA A 90 10.52 -16.20 8.17
C ALA A 90 10.61 -17.58 8.84
N PRO A 91 11.52 -17.77 9.81
CA PRO A 91 11.69 -19.05 10.49
C PRO A 91 10.40 -19.52 11.18
N SER A 92 10.11 -20.81 11.07
CA SER A 92 9.02 -21.46 11.79
C SER A 92 9.22 -21.38 13.30
N MET A 93 8.13 -21.22 14.04
CA MET A 93 8.14 -21.05 15.50
C MET A 93 7.80 -22.36 16.22
N LYS A 94 8.58 -22.68 17.28
CA LYS A 94 8.35 -23.81 18.19
C LYS A 94 8.00 -23.29 19.58
N LEU A 95 6.90 -23.78 20.13
CA LEU A 95 6.43 -23.49 21.47
C LEU A 95 7.26 -24.23 22.55
N PRO A 96 7.19 -23.78 23.84
CA PRO A 96 7.90 -24.44 24.96
C PRO A 96 7.51 -25.91 25.17
N ASN A 97 6.35 -26.35 24.69
CA ASN A 97 5.91 -27.75 24.74
C ASN A 97 6.45 -28.61 23.56
N GLY A 98 7.26 -28.02 22.69
CA GLY A 98 7.82 -28.68 21.51
C GLY A 98 6.94 -28.62 20.25
N GLU A 99 5.74 -28.07 20.33
CA GLU A 99 4.82 -27.93 19.20
C GLU A 99 5.34 -26.87 18.21
N ILE A 100 5.43 -27.21 16.92
CA ILE A 100 5.69 -26.26 15.85
C ILE A 100 4.36 -25.69 15.40
N VAL A 101 4.21 -24.36 15.53
CA VAL A 101 2.97 -23.64 15.26
C VAL A 101 3.08 -22.79 14.02
N LYS A 102 2.00 -22.72 13.26
CA LYS A 102 1.90 -21.93 12.04
C LYS A 102 1.39 -20.52 12.36
N PRO A 103 1.95 -19.48 11.71
CA PRO A 103 1.42 -18.15 11.83
C PRO A 103 0.03 -18.06 11.19
N ALA A 104 -0.80 -17.15 11.68
CA ALA A 104 -2.12 -16.89 11.11
C ALA A 104 -2.00 -16.00 9.87
N TYR A 105 -1.20 -14.95 9.97
CA TYR A 105 -0.96 -13.98 8.89
C TYR A 105 0.32 -13.19 9.17
N GLN A 106 0.78 -12.48 8.15
CA GLN A 106 1.69 -11.35 8.31
C GLN A 106 1.01 -10.07 7.81
N LYS A 107 1.32 -8.93 8.44
CA LYS A 107 0.97 -7.60 7.97
C LYS A 107 2.25 -6.82 7.71
N THR A 108 2.45 -6.45 6.46
CA THR A 108 3.61 -5.66 6.03
C THR A 108 3.20 -4.22 5.78
N TYR A 109 3.93 -3.30 6.41
CA TYR A 109 3.88 -1.87 6.15
C TYR A 109 5.06 -1.49 5.29
N TYR A 110 4.82 -0.67 4.29
CA TYR A 110 5.81 0.03 3.48
C TYR A 110 5.77 1.49 3.89
N GLN A 111 6.87 2.02 4.39
CA GLN A 111 6.90 3.32 5.06
C GLN A 111 8.04 4.19 4.56
N SER A 112 7.84 5.51 4.57
CA SER A 112 8.91 6.48 4.29
C SER A 112 9.63 6.94 5.55
N THR A 113 9.38 6.32 6.69
CA THR A 113 9.90 6.71 7.99
C THR A 113 11.40 6.40 8.15
N ASN A 114 12.01 7.07 9.14
CA ASN A 114 13.37 6.84 9.61
C ASN A 114 14.51 7.21 8.64
N VAL A 115 14.20 7.83 7.50
CA VAL A 115 15.23 8.35 6.58
C VAL A 115 14.85 9.76 6.12
N ALA A 116 15.73 10.72 6.37
CA ALA A 116 15.49 12.13 6.05
C ALA A 116 15.66 12.48 4.56
N GLN A 117 16.28 11.59 3.78
CA GLN A 117 16.52 11.83 2.36
C GLN A 117 15.30 11.51 1.52
N TYR A 118 14.86 12.46 0.73
CA TYR A 118 13.81 12.32 -0.27
C TYR A 118 14.37 12.62 -1.67
N PRO A 119 13.75 12.08 -2.71
CA PRO A 119 12.62 11.15 -2.75
C PRO A 119 13.01 9.70 -2.44
N LEU A 120 11.99 8.90 -2.09
CA LEU A 120 12.07 7.43 -2.14
C LEU A 120 12.12 6.97 -3.59
N HIS A 121 12.88 5.91 -3.83
CA HIS A 121 12.86 5.18 -5.10
C HIS A 121 11.95 3.95 -4.97
N PRO A 122 11.16 3.60 -6.01
CA PRO A 122 10.40 2.37 -6.02
C PRO A 122 11.32 1.15 -5.93
N PHE A 123 10.83 0.07 -5.36
CA PHE A 123 11.56 -1.20 -5.41
C PHE A 123 11.81 -1.61 -6.86
N PRO A 124 13.04 -1.84 -7.27
CA PRO A 124 13.30 -2.39 -8.59
C PRO A 124 12.74 -3.82 -8.68
N ALA A 125 12.35 -4.21 -9.89
CA ALA A 125 11.91 -5.56 -10.18
C ALA A 125 12.96 -6.59 -9.73
N GLY A 126 12.54 -7.55 -8.90
CA GLY A 126 13.41 -8.60 -8.40
C GLY A 126 14.39 -8.19 -7.29
N LEU A 127 14.16 -7.08 -6.61
CA LEU A 127 14.93 -6.75 -5.41
C LEU A 127 14.66 -7.79 -4.32
N GLU A 128 15.73 -8.35 -3.76
CA GLU A 128 15.71 -9.29 -2.65
C GLU A 128 16.37 -8.63 -1.43
N LEU A 129 15.74 -8.75 -0.27
CA LEU A 129 16.23 -8.15 0.98
C LEU A 129 16.20 -9.17 2.12
N LEU A 130 17.20 -9.06 2.98
CA LEU A 130 17.28 -9.79 4.25
C LEU A 130 17.12 -8.83 5.41
N ALA A 131 16.45 -9.25 6.48
CA ALA A 131 16.26 -8.48 7.71
C ALA A 131 16.44 -9.35 8.95
N GLY A 132 16.96 -8.77 10.03
CA GLY A 132 17.26 -9.49 11.25
C GLY A 132 18.63 -10.15 11.22
N ASP A 133 18.84 -11.11 12.14
CA ASP A 133 20.12 -11.83 12.28
C ASP A 133 19.88 -13.24 12.82
N HIS A 134 20.03 -14.25 11.97
CA HIS A 134 19.87 -15.65 12.38
C HIS A 134 20.93 -16.14 13.38
N HIS A 135 21.97 -15.34 13.64
CA HIS A 135 22.96 -15.57 14.70
C HIS A 135 22.74 -14.66 15.92
N GLY A 136 21.63 -13.92 15.97
CA GLY A 136 21.31 -12.97 17.03
C GLY A 136 21.27 -13.61 18.43
N THR A 137 21.98 -13.01 19.38
CA THR A 137 22.05 -13.46 20.77
C THR A 137 21.42 -12.51 21.78
N GLY A 138 20.90 -11.38 21.32
CA GLY A 138 20.31 -10.33 22.15
C GLY A 138 19.43 -9.36 21.37
N PRO A 139 18.92 -8.32 22.04
CA PRO A 139 18.03 -7.35 21.43
C PRO A 139 18.63 -6.65 20.21
N SER A 140 17.83 -6.53 19.15
CA SER A 140 18.17 -5.81 17.92
C SER A 140 17.23 -4.61 17.73
N SER A 141 17.70 -3.56 17.04
CA SER A 141 16.83 -2.44 16.66
C SER A 141 15.83 -2.81 15.56
N ALA A 142 16.13 -3.86 14.80
CA ALA A 142 15.30 -4.33 13.69
C ALA A 142 14.15 -5.25 14.15
N ILE A 143 14.26 -5.86 15.34
CA ILE A 143 13.31 -6.87 15.82
C ILE A 143 12.52 -6.35 17.01
N THR A 144 11.22 -6.60 16.99
CA THR A 144 10.29 -6.29 18.10
C THR A 144 9.35 -7.45 18.34
N PHE A 145 8.92 -7.58 19.60
CA PHE A 145 7.96 -8.58 20.05
C PHE A 145 6.72 -7.90 20.63
N LEU A 146 5.55 -8.49 20.44
CA LEU A 146 4.30 -7.97 20.96
C LEU A 146 3.41 -9.11 21.46
N CYS A 147 3.06 -9.03 22.75
CA CYS A 147 1.94 -9.81 23.31
C CYS A 147 0.64 -9.00 23.19
N SER A 148 -0.45 -9.61 22.72
CA SER A 148 -1.74 -8.92 22.55
C SER A 148 -2.34 -8.37 23.84
N ASN A 149 -1.95 -8.90 25.01
CA ASN A 149 -2.31 -8.42 26.35
C ASN A 149 -1.22 -7.55 27.00
N GLY A 150 -0.12 -7.30 26.28
CA GLY A 150 1.05 -6.57 26.75
C GLY A 150 0.90 -5.05 26.68
N LYS A 151 1.97 -4.37 27.09
CA LYS A 151 2.05 -2.91 27.16
C LYS A 151 2.54 -2.24 25.87
N GLY A 152 2.66 -2.98 24.80
CA GLY A 152 3.18 -2.55 23.52
C GLY A 152 4.39 -3.37 23.06
N TYR A 153 5.08 -2.88 22.03
CA TYR A 153 6.25 -3.55 21.47
C TYR A 153 7.44 -3.49 22.44
N THR A 154 8.15 -4.63 22.57
CA THR A 154 9.42 -4.74 23.29
C THR A 154 10.50 -5.32 22.39
N ARG A 155 11.77 -5.13 22.73
CA ARG A 155 12.91 -5.76 22.06
C ARG A 155 13.53 -6.89 22.87
N THR A 156 12.99 -7.16 24.04
CA THR A 156 13.49 -8.20 24.94
C THR A 156 12.47 -9.33 25.07
N THR A 157 12.98 -10.54 25.27
CA THR A 157 12.16 -11.71 25.63
C THR A 157 11.87 -11.77 27.13
N GLY A 158 11.00 -12.70 27.56
CA GLY A 158 10.65 -12.92 28.98
C GLY A 158 9.30 -12.32 29.35
N GLU A 159 8.59 -11.67 28.44
CA GLU A 159 7.20 -11.31 28.66
C GLU A 159 6.30 -12.55 28.61
N ILE A 160 5.32 -12.62 29.50
CA ILE A 160 4.29 -13.65 29.50
C ILE A 160 3.09 -13.12 28.74
N CYS A 161 2.91 -13.61 27.51
CA CYS A 161 1.69 -13.34 26.75
C CYS A 161 0.53 -14.13 27.34
N GLY A 162 -0.58 -13.45 27.59
CA GLY A 162 -1.83 -14.05 28.08
C GLY A 162 -3.02 -13.68 27.21
N LEU A 163 -4.21 -14.03 27.68
CA LEU A 163 -5.47 -13.66 27.03
C LEU A 163 -5.77 -12.18 27.28
N ARG A 164 -6.27 -11.45 26.27
CA ARG A 164 -6.79 -10.08 26.45
C ARG A 164 -8.04 -10.08 27.33
N LYS A 165 -8.93 -11.04 27.10
CA LYS A 165 -10.15 -11.31 27.87
C LYS A 165 -10.47 -12.80 27.81
N ALA A 166 -11.36 -13.25 28.71
CA ALA A 166 -11.81 -14.64 28.71
C ALA A 166 -12.44 -15.01 27.35
N GLY A 167 -12.02 -16.16 26.82
CA GLY A 167 -12.48 -16.68 25.53
C GLY A 167 -11.67 -16.23 24.32
N ASP A 168 -10.70 -15.29 24.47
CA ASP A 168 -9.75 -14.96 23.42
C ASP A 168 -8.68 -16.05 23.26
N ALA A 169 -7.92 -15.99 22.15
CA ALA A 169 -6.67 -16.73 21.99
C ALA A 169 -5.49 -15.90 22.50
N VAL A 170 -4.41 -16.56 22.91
CA VAL A 170 -3.11 -15.89 23.07
C VAL A 170 -2.64 -15.45 21.68
N GLN A 171 -2.29 -14.19 21.53
CA GLN A 171 -1.69 -13.70 20.30
C GLN A 171 -0.30 -13.15 20.59
N PHE A 172 0.66 -13.63 19.82
CA PHE A 172 2.05 -13.19 19.82
C PHE A 172 2.46 -12.73 18.43
N ASN A 173 3.19 -11.61 18.36
CA ASN A 173 3.67 -11.05 17.10
C ASN A 173 5.17 -10.80 17.17
N ILE A 174 5.83 -11.04 16.02
CA ILE A 174 7.22 -10.61 15.75
C ILE A 174 7.17 -9.54 14.67
N GLY A 175 7.69 -8.35 14.97
CA GLY A 175 7.89 -7.26 14.02
C GLY A 175 9.34 -7.24 13.56
N ILE A 176 9.54 -7.19 12.24
CA ILE A 176 10.85 -7.24 11.59
C ILE A 176 10.96 -6.07 10.62
N ALA A 177 11.88 -5.14 10.89
CA ALA A 177 12.17 -4.00 10.02
C ALA A 177 13.31 -4.37 9.07
N PHE A 178 13.12 -4.09 7.78
CA PHE A 178 14.10 -4.36 6.73
C PHE A 178 15.03 -3.16 6.49
N PRO A 179 16.22 -3.39 5.93
CA PRO A 179 17.09 -2.33 5.45
C PRO A 179 16.37 -1.44 4.43
N ASN A 180 16.73 -0.16 4.40
CA ASN A 180 16.04 0.86 3.62
C ASN A 180 16.96 1.79 2.83
N CYS A 181 18.27 1.49 2.81
CA CYS A 181 19.28 2.12 1.97
C CYS A 181 19.90 1.04 1.06
N TRP A 182 19.59 1.10 -0.22
CA TRP A 182 20.05 0.17 -1.24
C TRP A 182 21.29 0.70 -1.94
N ASP A 183 22.21 -0.18 -2.38
CA ASP A 183 23.43 0.20 -3.09
C ASP A 183 23.16 0.74 -4.53
N GLY A 184 21.94 0.58 -5.03
CA GLY A 184 21.54 1.07 -6.35
C GLY A 184 21.96 0.16 -7.51
N VAL A 185 22.59 -0.99 -7.25
CA VAL A 185 23.19 -1.87 -8.27
C VAL A 185 22.76 -3.32 -8.11
N ASN A 186 22.97 -3.90 -6.92
CA ASN A 186 22.78 -5.33 -6.71
C ASN A 186 21.33 -5.62 -6.27
N LEU A 187 20.62 -6.44 -7.05
CA LEU A 187 19.24 -6.81 -6.73
C LEU A 187 19.12 -7.79 -5.57
N LYS A 188 20.19 -8.54 -5.25
CA LYS A 188 20.18 -9.52 -4.17
C LYS A 188 21.43 -9.48 -3.34
N PRO A 189 21.34 -9.85 -2.04
CA PRO A 189 22.51 -10.04 -1.19
C PRO A 189 23.26 -11.33 -1.57
N THR A 190 24.49 -11.43 -1.08
CA THR A 190 25.33 -12.64 -1.13
C THR A 190 25.96 -12.87 0.24
N HIS A 191 26.61 -14.02 0.47
CA HIS A 191 27.34 -14.27 1.72
C HIS A 191 28.46 -13.26 2.02
N SER A 192 28.94 -12.52 1.03
CA SER A 192 30.02 -11.53 1.17
C SER A 192 29.59 -10.08 0.98
N HIS A 193 28.34 -9.82 0.58
CA HIS A 193 27.85 -8.48 0.29
C HIS A 193 26.37 -8.33 0.58
N ASN A 194 26.03 -7.37 1.43
CA ASN A 194 24.66 -6.94 1.63
C ASN A 194 24.33 -5.88 0.57
N ASN A 195 23.27 -6.08 -0.20
CA ASN A 195 22.81 -5.11 -1.20
C ASN A 195 22.06 -3.92 -0.59
N ALA A 196 21.64 -4.02 0.67
CA ALA A 196 21.00 -2.93 1.41
C ALA A 196 21.42 -2.92 2.88
N ILE A 197 21.41 -1.74 3.50
CA ILE A 197 21.71 -1.52 4.91
C ILE A 197 20.64 -0.66 5.57
N TYR A 198 20.62 -0.67 6.91
CA TYR A 198 19.78 0.26 7.67
C TYR A 198 20.38 1.66 7.62
N ALA A 199 19.51 2.66 7.53
CA ALA A 199 19.96 4.06 7.63
C ALA A 199 20.63 4.33 8.98
N ASP A 200 21.77 5.02 8.97
CA ASP A 200 22.42 5.51 10.17
C ASP A 200 21.97 6.94 10.48
N ASN A 201 21.43 7.14 11.69
CA ASN A 201 20.85 8.44 12.11
C ASN A 201 19.90 9.05 11.05
N GLY A 202 19.10 8.20 10.39
CA GLY A 202 18.15 8.59 9.37
C GLY A 202 18.75 8.96 8.02
N LYS A 203 20.00 8.58 7.72
CA LYS A 203 20.69 8.86 6.45
C LYS A 203 21.25 7.60 5.82
N CYS A 204 21.18 7.53 4.52
CA CYS A 204 21.86 6.53 3.72
C CYS A 204 23.33 6.94 3.51
N SER A 205 24.24 5.96 3.51
CA SER A 205 25.68 6.19 3.24
C SER A 205 25.95 6.40 1.75
N ALA A 206 27.18 6.83 1.42
CA ALA A 206 27.58 7.01 0.03
C ALA A 206 27.64 5.70 -0.76
N ASP A 207 27.91 4.57 -0.09
CA ASP A 207 27.97 3.25 -0.72
C ASP A 207 26.58 2.64 -0.92
N TYR A 208 25.57 3.15 -0.21
CA TYR A 208 24.16 2.72 -0.28
C TYR A 208 23.24 3.95 -0.42
N PRO A 209 23.37 4.70 -1.53
CA PRO A 209 22.77 6.03 -1.62
C PRO A 209 21.28 6.03 -1.91
N VAL A 210 20.69 4.90 -2.32
CA VAL A 210 19.32 4.84 -2.81
C VAL A 210 18.37 4.53 -1.66
N LYS A 211 17.57 5.52 -1.29
CA LYS A 211 16.50 5.35 -0.32
C LYS A 211 15.34 4.59 -0.94
N ILE A 212 14.96 3.48 -0.33
CA ILE A 212 13.79 2.66 -0.69
C ILE A 212 12.78 2.65 0.46
N PRO A 213 11.51 2.28 0.23
CA PRO A 213 10.55 2.12 1.31
C PRO A 213 11.06 1.19 2.41
N THR A 214 10.88 1.59 3.67
CA THR A 214 11.16 0.71 4.80
C THR A 214 10.04 -0.33 4.89
N ILE A 215 10.39 -1.60 4.75
CA ILE A 215 9.47 -2.72 5.00
C ILE A 215 9.45 -2.98 6.51
N ASN A 216 8.25 -3.04 7.09
CA ASN A 216 8.05 -3.45 8.47
C ASN A 216 7.05 -4.61 8.49
N MET A 217 7.57 -5.84 8.53
CA MET A 217 6.80 -7.08 8.50
C MET A 217 6.41 -7.50 9.90
N ASN A 218 5.12 -7.67 10.16
CA ASN A 218 4.60 -8.12 11.45
C ASN A 218 3.92 -9.48 11.27
N ILE A 219 4.53 -10.53 11.79
CA ILE A 219 4.03 -11.91 11.75
C ILE A 219 3.22 -12.17 13.01
N ALA A 220 2.01 -12.71 12.87
CA ALA A 220 1.09 -12.96 13.97
C ALA A 220 0.80 -14.45 14.13
N TRP A 221 1.00 -14.96 15.34
CA TRP A 221 0.54 -16.28 15.79
C TRP A 221 -0.67 -16.11 16.71
N VAL A 222 -1.75 -16.78 16.35
CA VAL A 222 -2.99 -16.85 17.16
C VAL A 222 -3.09 -18.26 17.70
N LEU A 223 -2.96 -18.41 19.02
CA LEU A 223 -2.71 -19.67 19.72
C LEU A 223 -3.88 -19.99 20.67
N PRO A 224 -5.00 -20.55 20.16
CA PRO A 224 -6.17 -20.86 20.98
C PRO A 224 -5.95 -22.07 21.91
N GLN A 225 -4.94 -22.90 21.63
CA GLN A 225 -4.64 -24.12 22.38
C GLN A 225 -3.88 -23.86 23.69
N ILE A 226 -3.41 -22.61 23.93
CA ILE A 226 -2.70 -22.25 25.16
C ILE A 226 -3.33 -21.02 25.83
N SER A 227 -3.17 -20.93 27.16
CA SER A 227 -3.66 -19.79 27.94
C SER A 227 -2.57 -18.75 28.28
N SER A 228 -1.30 -19.13 28.08
CA SER A 228 -0.14 -18.24 28.26
C SER A 228 1.06 -18.72 27.46
N LEU A 229 1.96 -17.78 27.11
CA LEU A 229 3.21 -18.04 26.39
C LEU A 229 4.35 -17.27 27.06
N ASP A 230 5.34 -17.98 27.57
CA ASP A 230 6.60 -17.42 28.04
C ASP A 230 7.51 -17.19 26.82
N THR A 231 7.69 -15.96 26.43
CA THR A 231 8.46 -15.59 25.22
C THR A 231 9.95 -15.92 25.35
N SER A 232 10.50 -16.11 26.54
CA SER A 232 11.90 -16.53 26.73
C SER A 232 12.15 -17.99 26.37
N LYS A 233 11.10 -18.78 26.22
CA LYS A 233 11.15 -20.22 25.92
C LYS A 233 10.66 -20.58 24.51
N VAL A 234 10.32 -19.56 23.72
CA VAL A 234 9.96 -19.73 22.32
C VAL A 234 11.25 -19.88 21.50
N GLU A 235 11.22 -20.81 20.56
CA GLU A 235 12.35 -21.06 19.66
C GLU A 235 11.94 -20.85 18.20
N LEU A 236 12.92 -20.46 17.38
CA LEU A 236 12.80 -20.31 15.92
C LEU A 236 13.68 -21.32 15.22
N SER A 237 13.26 -21.81 14.07
CA SER A 237 14.04 -22.73 13.25
C SER A 237 15.37 -22.10 12.84
N MET A 238 16.43 -22.91 12.84
CA MET A 238 17.79 -22.57 12.44
C MET A 238 18.24 -23.51 11.33
N ASP A 239 19.32 -23.16 10.63
CA ASP A 239 19.88 -24.03 9.60
C ASP A 239 20.16 -25.44 10.14
N PRO A 240 19.67 -26.46 9.45
CA PRO A 240 19.88 -27.84 9.86
C PRO A 240 21.31 -28.29 9.62
N VAL A 241 21.76 -29.25 10.40
CA VAL A 241 22.97 -30.02 10.06
C VAL A 241 22.59 -31.15 9.08
N MET A 242 23.17 -31.07 7.88
CA MET A 242 22.95 -32.08 6.86
C MET A 242 24.02 -33.16 6.92
N GLN A 243 23.61 -34.42 7.09
CA GLN A 243 24.47 -35.60 7.03
C GLN A 243 24.03 -36.50 5.85
N GLY A 244 24.47 -36.13 4.65
CA GLY A 244 23.92 -36.68 3.41
C GLY A 244 22.47 -36.24 3.21
N GLU A 245 21.53 -37.18 3.16
CA GLU A 245 20.09 -36.91 3.09
C GLU A 245 19.41 -36.74 4.45
N ILE A 246 20.13 -37.01 5.55
CA ILE A 246 19.60 -36.87 6.91
C ILE A 246 19.70 -35.41 7.31
N ARG A 247 18.56 -34.87 7.72
CA ARG A 247 18.39 -33.50 8.17
C ARG A 247 18.19 -33.48 9.69
N GLU A 248 19.13 -32.88 10.42
CA GLU A 248 19.02 -32.67 11.87
C GLU A 248 18.61 -31.22 12.14
N GLU A 249 17.42 -31.06 12.74
CA GLU A 249 16.82 -29.73 13.01
C GLU A 249 17.48 -29.03 14.18
N HIS A 250 17.78 -27.75 14.00
CA HIS A 250 18.30 -26.85 15.04
C HIS A 250 17.30 -25.74 15.33
N TRP A 251 17.32 -25.25 16.58
CA TRP A 251 16.41 -24.24 17.06
C TRP A 251 17.17 -23.18 17.87
N GLY A 252 16.87 -21.92 17.61
CA GLY A 252 17.45 -20.76 18.26
C GLY A 252 16.42 -19.98 19.08
N SER A 253 16.91 -19.05 19.89
CA SER A 253 16.02 -18.16 20.65
C SER A 253 15.28 -17.17 19.74
N LEU A 254 14.30 -16.45 20.28
CA LEU A 254 13.61 -15.36 19.54
C LEU A 254 14.55 -14.27 19.04
N TYR A 255 15.76 -14.14 19.60
CA TYR A 255 16.73 -13.17 19.10
C TYR A 255 17.34 -13.54 17.73
N THR A 256 17.16 -14.78 17.28
CA THR A 256 17.52 -15.21 15.92
C THR A 256 16.46 -14.86 14.88
N ALA A 257 15.42 -14.09 15.26
CA ALA A 257 14.37 -13.68 14.34
C ALA A 257 14.94 -12.92 13.14
N HIS A 258 14.53 -13.34 11.97
CA HIS A 258 14.86 -12.72 10.69
C HIS A 258 13.70 -12.93 9.72
N ALA A 259 13.75 -12.25 8.60
CA ALA A 259 12.80 -12.45 7.52
C ALA A 259 13.44 -12.08 6.19
N ASP A 260 12.86 -12.64 5.16
CA ASP A 260 13.30 -12.52 3.78
C ASP A 260 12.16 -11.96 2.94
N PHE A 261 12.54 -11.15 1.96
CA PHE A 261 11.63 -10.51 1.03
C PHE A 261 12.18 -10.61 -0.39
N MET A 262 11.38 -11.16 -1.28
CA MET A 262 11.62 -11.11 -2.72
C MET A 262 10.51 -10.27 -3.36
N ASN A 263 10.89 -9.13 -3.94
CA ASN A 263 9.93 -8.20 -4.54
C ASN A 263 9.18 -8.83 -5.71
N GLY A 264 7.89 -8.97 -5.60
CA GLY A 264 6.97 -9.43 -6.63
C GLY A 264 5.83 -8.44 -6.91
N TRP A 265 5.93 -7.21 -6.41
CA TRP A 265 5.00 -6.14 -6.79
C TRP A 265 4.98 -5.94 -8.31
N THR A 266 3.83 -5.54 -8.86
CA THR A 266 3.81 -4.96 -10.20
C THR A 266 4.67 -3.71 -10.22
N GLU A 267 5.34 -3.42 -11.34
CA GLU A 267 6.15 -2.20 -11.48
C GLU A 267 5.30 -0.95 -11.27
N ASP A 268 4.09 -0.91 -11.86
CA ASP A 268 3.13 0.16 -11.65
C ASP A 268 2.73 0.30 -10.16
N GLY A 269 2.50 -0.82 -9.47
CA GLY A 269 2.17 -0.80 -8.04
C GLY A 269 3.30 -0.25 -7.19
N ALA A 270 4.52 -0.71 -7.42
CA ALA A 270 5.72 -0.21 -6.72
C ALA A 270 5.95 1.28 -6.98
N GLN A 271 5.81 1.72 -8.24
CA GLN A 271 5.95 3.13 -8.62
C GLN A 271 4.84 3.99 -8.01
N PHE A 272 3.58 3.56 -8.09
CA PHE A 272 2.47 4.29 -7.48
C PHE A 272 2.67 4.45 -5.97
N MET A 273 3.07 3.37 -5.27
CA MET A 273 3.29 3.35 -3.83
C MET A 273 4.35 4.38 -3.39
N THR A 274 5.39 4.58 -4.20
CA THR A 274 6.41 5.60 -3.91
C THR A 274 6.02 6.98 -4.42
N ASP A 275 5.74 7.16 -5.71
CA ASP A 275 5.65 8.47 -6.34
C ASP A 275 4.31 9.16 -6.08
N LEU A 276 3.22 8.40 -6.12
CA LEU A 276 1.85 8.94 -5.96
C LEU A 276 1.27 8.71 -4.56
N CYS A 277 2.08 8.16 -3.63
CA CYS A 277 1.70 7.94 -2.25
C CYS A 277 2.76 8.50 -1.29
N MET A 278 3.82 7.74 -0.99
CA MET A 278 4.76 8.09 0.08
C MET A 278 5.53 9.38 -0.17
N ASN A 279 5.99 9.66 -1.40
CA ASN A 279 6.68 10.90 -1.76
C ASN A 279 5.75 12.14 -1.72
N GLN A 280 4.44 11.92 -1.61
CA GLN A 280 3.45 12.98 -1.43
C GLN A 280 2.95 13.10 0.02
N GLY A 281 3.55 12.36 0.94
CA GLY A 281 3.17 12.41 2.34
C GLY A 281 1.86 11.68 2.68
N LEU A 282 1.40 10.74 1.84
CA LEU A 282 0.10 10.09 1.98
C LEU A 282 0.18 8.72 2.64
N ASP A 283 -0.86 8.35 3.37
CA ASP A 283 -1.18 6.97 3.72
C ASP A 283 -2.18 6.42 2.68
N CYS A 284 -1.71 5.55 1.80
CA CYS A 284 -2.54 4.91 0.79
C CYS A 284 -3.18 3.61 1.28
N GLY A 285 -2.91 3.19 2.50
CA GLY A 285 -3.47 1.95 3.05
C GLY A 285 -3.24 0.76 2.13
N THR A 286 -4.32 0.08 1.76
CA THR A 286 -4.31 -1.07 0.83
C THR A 286 -4.64 -0.69 -0.62
N THR A 287 -4.75 0.59 -0.96
CA THR A 287 -5.28 1.05 -2.26
C THR A 287 -4.23 1.20 -3.36
N VAL A 288 -3.07 0.55 -3.23
CA VAL A 288 -2.06 0.51 -4.29
C VAL A 288 -2.60 -0.26 -5.49
N PRO A 289 -2.59 0.31 -6.71
CA PRO A 289 -3.15 -0.35 -7.90
C PRO A 289 -2.25 -1.48 -8.41
N TYR A 290 -2.87 -2.41 -9.13
CA TYR A 290 -2.18 -3.40 -9.94
C TYR A 290 -1.49 -2.76 -11.16
N ALA A 291 -2.21 -1.85 -11.81
CA ALA A 291 -1.74 -1.02 -12.91
C ALA A 291 -2.47 0.32 -12.89
N TYR A 292 -1.89 1.35 -13.46
CA TYR A 292 -2.53 2.66 -13.60
C TYR A 292 -2.06 3.39 -14.86
N SER A 293 -2.86 4.36 -15.29
CA SER A 293 -2.47 5.34 -16.29
C SER A 293 -2.80 6.74 -15.80
N LYS A 294 -1.93 7.71 -16.08
CA LYS A 294 -2.28 9.13 -16.00
C LYS A 294 -3.20 9.47 -17.15
N ALA A 295 -3.98 10.55 -17.04
CA ALA A 295 -4.71 11.06 -18.19
C ALA A 295 -3.70 11.44 -19.28
N GLU A 296 -3.88 10.90 -20.50
CA GLU A 296 -3.01 11.22 -21.65
C GLU A 296 -3.30 12.62 -22.18
N GLU A 297 -4.57 13.01 -22.14
CA GLU A 297 -5.03 14.35 -22.47
C GLU A 297 -6.06 14.80 -21.43
N ASN A 298 -5.98 16.06 -21.03
CA ASN A 298 -6.90 16.67 -20.09
C ASN A 298 -7.00 18.19 -20.30
N THR A 299 -8.22 18.71 -20.30
CA THR A 299 -8.52 20.11 -20.51
C THR A 299 -9.88 20.45 -19.94
N TRP A 300 -10.28 21.70 -20.07
CA TRP A 300 -11.65 22.16 -19.86
C TRP A 300 -12.15 22.97 -21.04
N VAL A 301 -13.45 22.98 -21.23
CA VAL A 301 -14.15 23.77 -22.25
C VAL A 301 -15.29 24.55 -21.59
N SER A 302 -15.51 25.80 -22.01
CA SER A 302 -16.52 26.67 -21.42
C SER A 302 -17.48 27.24 -22.46
N SER A 303 -18.74 27.38 -22.08
CA SER A 303 -19.76 28.02 -22.94
C SER A 303 -19.49 29.49 -23.25
N GLU A 304 -18.62 30.14 -22.49
CA GLU A 304 -18.24 31.54 -22.67
C GLU A 304 -16.86 31.73 -23.34
N ASP A 305 -16.10 30.65 -23.49
CA ASP A 305 -14.75 30.68 -24.06
C ASP A 305 -14.56 29.53 -25.08
N ASP A 306 -14.47 29.89 -26.35
CA ASP A 306 -14.29 28.93 -27.44
C ASP A 306 -12.82 28.72 -27.83
N THR A 307 -11.89 29.10 -26.96
CA THR A 307 -10.46 28.81 -27.16
C THR A 307 -10.09 27.43 -26.62
N PRO A 308 -9.20 26.67 -27.30
CA PRO A 308 -8.62 25.48 -26.74
C PRO A 308 -7.70 25.78 -25.54
N HIS A 309 -7.74 24.95 -24.51
CA HIS A 309 -6.96 25.07 -23.27
C HIS A 309 -6.03 23.87 -23.10
N ALA A 310 -4.91 23.83 -23.83
CA ALA A 310 -3.88 22.81 -23.64
C ALA A 310 -2.96 23.15 -22.45
N ASN A 311 -2.38 22.13 -21.82
CA ASN A 311 -1.38 22.25 -20.73
C ASN A 311 -1.86 23.13 -19.55
N VAL A 312 -3.05 22.88 -19.08
CA VAL A 312 -3.64 23.64 -17.98
C VAL A 312 -3.05 23.23 -16.63
N ASP A 313 -2.85 24.19 -15.74
CA ASP A 313 -2.40 23.97 -14.35
C ASP A 313 -3.55 23.51 -13.44
N THR A 314 -4.79 23.70 -13.88
CA THR A 314 -6.00 23.36 -13.13
C THR A 314 -7.13 23.01 -14.09
N LEU A 315 -7.86 21.96 -13.76
CA LEU A 315 -9.07 21.54 -14.45
C LEU A 315 -10.29 22.15 -13.72
N TYR A 316 -11.19 22.78 -14.47
CA TYR A 316 -12.36 23.45 -13.92
C TYR A 316 -13.66 22.75 -14.30
N VAL A 317 -14.58 22.74 -13.35
CA VAL A 317 -15.98 22.41 -13.56
C VAL A 317 -16.80 23.55 -12.97
N GLN A 318 -17.63 24.13 -13.80
CA GLN A 318 -18.64 25.10 -13.38
C GLN A 318 -19.96 24.63 -13.97
N ASP A 319 -20.95 24.44 -13.12
CA ASP A 319 -22.22 23.96 -13.60
C ASP A 319 -23.15 25.13 -14.00
N ASP A 320 -24.00 24.84 -14.97
CA ASP A 320 -25.00 25.80 -15.44
C ASP A 320 -26.09 26.02 -14.38
N TRP A 321 -26.31 27.27 -14.01
CA TRP A 321 -27.42 27.67 -13.15
C TRP A 321 -28.34 28.67 -13.85
N THR A 322 -29.62 28.30 -13.94
CA THR A 322 -30.64 29.17 -14.59
C THR A 322 -31.68 29.61 -13.61
N ASN A 323 -32.03 30.89 -13.67
CA ASN A 323 -33.16 31.47 -12.93
C ASN A 323 -34.19 32.03 -13.91
N GLY A 324 -35.39 31.44 -13.91
CA GLY A 324 -36.48 31.86 -14.80
C GLY A 324 -36.16 31.78 -16.29
N GLY A 325 -35.33 30.81 -16.69
CA GLY A 325 -34.89 30.61 -18.09
C GLY A 325 -33.71 31.48 -18.51
N ARG A 326 -33.11 32.25 -17.60
CA ARG A 326 -31.90 33.04 -17.85
C ARG A 326 -30.70 32.31 -17.21
N THR A 327 -29.72 31.99 -18.00
CA THR A 327 -28.45 31.47 -17.51
C THR A 327 -27.70 32.56 -16.74
N LEU A 328 -27.36 32.27 -15.49
CA LEU A 328 -26.61 33.19 -14.61
C LEU A 328 -25.16 32.78 -14.48
N HIS A 329 -24.85 31.50 -14.69
CA HIS A 329 -23.49 30.95 -14.70
C HIS A 329 -23.24 30.16 -15.96
N PRO A 330 -22.07 30.27 -16.60
CA PRO A 330 -21.69 29.49 -17.76
C PRO A 330 -21.47 28.03 -17.35
N GLU A 331 -21.63 27.12 -18.31
CA GLU A 331 -21.20 25.74 -18.17
C GLU A 331 -19.73 25.60 -18.53
N THR A 332 -18.93 25.05 -17.62
CA THR A 332 -17.55 24.65 -17.87
C THR A 332 -17.41 23.18 -17.54
N LEU A 333 -16.91 22.40 -18.47
CA LEU A 333 -16.77 20.97 -18.36
C LEU A 333 -15.28 20.59 -18.51
N THR A 334 -14.80 19.76 -17.59
CA THR A 334 -13.49 19.13 -17.74
C THR A 334 -13.60 17.93 -18.68
N LEU A 335 -12.64 17.76 -19.60
CA LEU A 335 -12.46 16.55 -20.40
C LEU A 335 -11.19 15.84 -19.97
N VAL A 336 -11.28 14.50 -19.87
CA VAL A 336 -10.14 13.64 -19.57
C VAL A 336 -10.15 12.41 -20.46
N LYS A 337 -8.98 12.00 -20.94
CA LYS A 337 -8.76 10.79 -21.74
C LYS A 337 -7.70 9.92 -21.08
N PHE A 338 -7.99 8.64 -20.91
CA PHE A 338 -7.07 7.67 -20.32
C PHE A 338 -6.84 6.51 -21.28
N LYS A 339 -5.60 6.05 -21.33
CA LYS A 339 -5.31 4.69 -21.77
C LYS A 339 -5.85 3.72 -20.73
N ILE A 340 -6.52 2.66 -21.16
CA ILE A 340 -7.08 1.66 -20.25
C ILE A 340 -5.99 0.68 -19.82
N PRO A 341 -5.63 0.59 -18.52
CA PRO A 341 -4.73 -0.46 -18.04
C PRO A 341 -5.32 -1.85 -18.35
N PRO A 342 -4.54 -2.77 -18.96
CA PRO A 342 -5.06 -4.09 -19.33
C PRO A 342 -5.34 -4.95 -18.10
N LEU A 343 -6.38 -5.78 -18.18
CA LEU A 343 -6.62 -6.83 -17.20
C LEU A 343 -5.50 -7.89 -17.29
N PRO A 344 -5.00 -8.42 -16.15
CA PRO A 344 -4.02 -9.48 -16.16
C PRO A 344 -4.61 -10.77 -16.77
N ALA A 345 -3.88 -11.36 -17.74
CA ALA A 345 -4.36 -12.52 -18.48
C ALA A 345 -4.37 -13.83 -17.64
N ASN A 346 -3.55 -13.87 -16.59
CA ASN A 346 -3.32 -15.05 -15.75
C ASN A 346 -3.95 -14.94 -14.36
N MET A 347 -4.93 -14.06 -14.17
CA MET A 347 -5.67 -13.87 -12.92
C MET A 347 -7.17 -13.76 -13.18
N ASP A 348 -7.98 -14.07 -12.17
CA ASP A 348 -9.44 -13.90 -12.26
C ASP A 348 -9.80 -12.42 -12.38
N ALA A 349 -10.32 -12.03 -13.55
CA ALA A 349 -10.72 -10.67 -13.85
C ALA A 349 -11.78 -10.10 -12.87
N SER A 350 -12.55 -10.96 -12.19
CA SER A 350 -13.56 -10.54 -11.21
C SER A 350 -12.97 -9.97 -9.92
N LEU A 351 -11.68 -10.24 -9.65
CA LEU A 351 -10.95 -9.67 -8.51
C LEU A 351 -10.58 -8.20 -8.71
N PHE A 352 -10.69 -7.68 -9.92
CA PHE A 352 -10.21 -6.36 -10.29
C PHE A 352 -11.33 -5.38 -10.54
N LYS A 353 -11.08 -4.10 -10.23
CA LYS A 353 -11.98 -2.98 -10.51
C LYS A 353 -11.24 -1.75 -11.01
N TYR A 354 -11.86 -1.04 -11.94
CA TYR A 354 -11.38 0.24 -12.43
C TYR A 354 -11.96 1.40 -11.63
N ARG A 355 -11.07 2.30 -11.20
CA ARG A 355 -11.41 3.53 -10.46
C ARG A 355 -10.59 4.69 -10.97
N ILE A 356 -11.18 5.87 -11.01
CA ILE A 356 -10.44 7.11 -11.17
C ILE A 356 -10.09 7.63 -9.79
N ARG A 357 -8.82 7.95 -9.55
CA ARG A 357 -8.36 8.76 -8.41
C ARG A 357 -8.07 10.16 -8.91
N LEU A 358 -8.61 11.15 -8.23
CA LEU A 358 -8.40 12.57 -8.52
C LEU A 358 -8.18 13.34 -7.22
N PHE A 359 -7.51 14.48 -7.31
CA PHE A 359 -7.38 15.44 -6.23
C PHE A 359 -8.09 16.74 -6.62
N GLY A 360 -8.94 17.24 -5.76
CA GLY A 360 -9.70 18.46 -5.96
C GLY A 360 -10.91 18.54 -5.05
N GLY A 361 -11.74 19.52 -5.28
CA GLY A 361 -12.92 19.76 -4.46
C GLY A 361 -13.76 20.92 -4.98
N LYS A 362 -14.70 21.32 -4.15
CA LYS A 362 -15.52 22.51 -4.38
C LYS A 362 -14.72 23.76 -3.98
N THR A 363 -14.77 24.79 -4.78
CA THR A 363 -14.09 26.06 -4.49
C THR A 363 -14.83 26.93 -3.47
N GLU A 364 -16.10 26.60 -3.19
CA GLU A 364 -16.94 27.26 -2.20
C GLU A 364 -17.15 26.40 -0.96
N THR A 365 -17.47 26.99 0.19
CA THR A 365 -17.48 26.31 1.49
C THR A 365 -18.83 25.72 1.90
N ASN A 366 -19.88 25.84 1.09
CA ASN A 366 -21.24 25.48 1.48
C ASN A 366 -21.74 24.18 0.85
N GLY A 367 -22.16 23.23 1.70
CA GLY A 367 -22.91 22.04 1.31
C GLY A 367 -22.05 20.89 0.76
N ALA A 368 -22.70 19.76 0.61
CA ALA A 368 -22.16 18.60 -0.12
C ALA A 368 -22.77 18.59 -1.52
N ASP A 369 -21.92 18.45 -2.52
CA ASP A 369 -22.33 18.48 -3.92
C ASP A 369 -21.81 17.24 -4.64
N GLN A 370 -22.18 17.10 -5.89
CA GLN A 370 -21.81 15.96 -6.71
C GLN A 370 -21.35 16.40 -8.08
N ILE A 371 -20.40 15.66 -8.62
CA ILE A 371 -19.98 15.74 -10.02
C ILE A 371 -20.29 14.43 -10.73
N PHE A 372 -20.49 14.54 -12.02
CA PHE A 372 -20.89 13.46 -12.90
C PHE A 372 -19.82 13.19 -13.93
N PHE A 373 -19.59 11.92 -14.22
CA PHE A 373 -18.71 11.46 -15.30
C PHE A 373 -19.59 11.04 -16.48
N TYR A 374 -19.65 11.89 -17.49
CA TYR A 374 -20.43 11.62 -18.70
C TYR A 374 -19.52 11.01 -19.79
N PRO A 375 -19.94 9.93 -20.45
CA PRO A 375 -19.13 9.34 -21.52
C PRO A 375 -18.89 10.33 -22.65
N ALA A 376 -17.64 10.38 -23.14
CA ALA A 376 -17.24 11.15 -24.29
C ALA A 376 -16.62 10.25 -25.38
N SER A 377 -16.70 10.68 -26.64
CA SER A 377 -15.88 10.09 -27.71
C SER A 377 -14.40 10.35 -27.43
N ASN A 378 -13.52 9.45 -27.87
CA ASN A 378 -12.07 9.65 -27.79
C ASN A 378 -11.51 10.55 -28.92
N ASP A 379 -12.36 11.01 -29.84
CA ASP A 379 -11.99 11.81 -31.00
C ASP A 379 -11.90 13.29 -30.64
N TRP A 380 -10.91 13.64 -29.85
CA TRP A 380 -10.57 15.02 -29.45
C TRP A 380 -9.12 15.11 -28.99
N HIS A 381 -8.56 16.32 -29.06
CA HIS A 381 -7.23 16.66 -28.55
C HIS A 381 -7.31 17.95 -27.74
N ASP A 382 -6.59 18.02 -26.62
CA ASP A 382 -6.56 19.16 -25.72
C ASP A 382 -6.14 20.47 -26.42
N SER A 383 -5.22 20.37 -27.39
CA SER A 383 -4.72 21.50 -28.16
C SER A 383 -5.72 22.07 -29.19
N THR A 384 -6.83 21.37 -29.44
CA THR A 384 -7.78 21.76 -30.51
C THR A 384 -9.24 21.78 -30.07
N VAL A 385 -9.58 21.08 -28.98
CA VAL A 385 -10.97 21.02 -28.49
C VAL A 385 -11.39 22.34 -27.88
N SER A 386 -12.59 22.79 -28.23
CA SER A 386 -13.23 23.98 -27.71
C SER A 386 -14.71 23.69 -27.42
N TRP A 387 -15.43 24.67 -26.92
CA TRP A 387 -16.86 24.49 -26.65
C TRP A 387 -17.66 24.11 -27.90
N HIS A 388 -17.37 24.71 -29.05
CA HIS A 388 -18.14 24.50 -30.29
C HIS A 388 -17.80 23.19 -31.00
N ASN A 389 -16.57 22.72 -30.90
CA ASN A 389 -16.13 21.51 -31.60
C ASN A 389 -15.99 20.26 -30.68
N LYS A 390 -16.31 20.42 -29.39
CA LYS A 390 -16.25 19.30 -28.45
C LYS A 390 -17.15 18.14 -28.88
N PRO A 391 -16.79 16.87 -28.52
CA PRO A 391 -17.67 15.72 -28.74
C PRO A 391 -19.07 15.97 -28.17
N THR A 392 -20.10 15.41 -28.82
CA THR A 392 -21.47 15.52 -28.33
C THR A 392 -21.60 14.86 -26.95
N ILE A 393 -22.19 15.57 -26.02
CA ILE A 393 -22.43 15.08 -24.64
C ILE A 393 -23.71 14.25 -24.59
N ASN A 394 -23.62 13.10 -23.93
CA ASN A 394 -24.77 12.36 -23.45
C ASN A 394 -24.83 12.50 -21.92
N TYR A 395 -25.77 13.26 -21.42
CA TYR A 395 -25.91 13.55 -19.98
C TYR A 395 -26.40 12.36 -19.14
N ARG A 396 -26.24 11.14 -19.66
CA ARG A 396 -26.39 9.90 -18.88
C ARG A 396 -25.03 9.51 -18.32
N SER A 397 -24.80 9.82 -17.04
CA SER A 397 -23.50 9.58 -16.40
C SER A 397 -23.17 8.10 -16.23
N ASP A 398 -21.90 7.77 -16.41
CA ASP A 398 -21.32 6.46 -16.07
C ASP A 398 -21.08 6.34 -14.56
N ALA A 399 -20.73 7.44 -13.90
CA ALA A 399 -20.42 7.50 -12.48
C ALA A 399 -20.77 8.87 -11.87
N VAL A 400 -20.91 8.88 -10.55
CA VAL A 400 -21.16 10.07 -9.74
C VAL A 400 -20.17 10.07 -8.57
N LEU A 401 -19.59 11.22 -8.28
CA LEU A 401 -18.74 11.43 -7.12
C LEU A 401 -19.33 12.54 -6.25
N TYR A 402 -19.56 12.20 -4.98
CA TYR A 402 -19.98 13.19 -3.99
C TYR A 402 -18.75 13.91 -3.44
N LEU A 403 -18.81 15.23 -3.41
CA LEU A 403 -17.77 16.10 -2.92
C LEU A 403 -18.22 16.79 -1.61
N ASN A 404 -17.31 16.96 -0.70
CA ASN A 404 -17.40 17.98 0.33
C ASN A 404 -16.49 19.17 -0.06
N HIS A 405 -16.48 20.21 0.73
CA HIS A 405 -15.71 21.43 0.46
C HIS A 405 -14.18 21.29 0.65
N SER A 406 -13.68 20.10 0.98
CA SER A 406 -12.24 19.90 1.15
C SER A 406 -11.59 19.46 -0.15
N HIS A 407 -10.47 20.10 -0.50
CA HIS A 407 -9.59 19.61 -1.56
C HIS A 407 -8.82 18.41 -1.01
N GLU A 408 -9.14 17.24 -1.49
CA GLU A 408 -8.52 15.99 -1.08
C GLU A 408 -8.60 14.95 -2.18
N TYR A 409 -7.91 13.83 -1.97
CA TYR A 409 -8.01 12.70 -2.89
C TYR A 409 -9.38 12.03 -2.77
N ARG A 410 -9.95 11.76 -3.92
CA ARG A 410 -11.21 11.03 -4.09
C ARG A 410 -11.02 9.88 -5.06
N MET A 411 -11.84 8.85 -4.91
CA MET A 411 -11.91 7.74 -5.86
C MET A 411 -13.36 7.55 -6.30
N VAL A 412 -13.54 7.36 -7.60
CA VAL A 412 -14.84 7.04 -8.21
C VAL A 412 -14.76 5.73 -8.96
N ASP A 413 -15.75 4.85 -8.75
CA ASP A 413 -15.86 3.56 -9.45
C ASP A 413 -16.37 3.79 -10.88
N VAL A 414 -15.57 3.38 -11.85
CA VAL A 414 -15.88 3.46 -13.30
C VAL A 414 -15.80 2.08 -13.97
N ASP A 415 -15.76 1.01 -13.19
CA ASP A 415 -15.51 -0.36 -13.65
C ASP A 415 -16.47 -0.78 -14.76
N LYS A 416 -17.76 -0.50 -14.61
CA LYS A 416 -18.78 -0.86 -15.60
C LYS A 416 -18.53 -0.20 -16.97
N ALA A 417 -18.17 1.09 -16.97
CA ALA A 417 -17.92 1.84 -18.19
C ALA A 417 -16.65 1.35 -18.89
N VAL A 418 -15.57 1.14 -18.10
CA VAL A 418 -14.30 0.66 -18.65
C VAL A 418 -14.44 -0.76 -19.20
N ARG A 419 -15.10 -1.67 -18.49
CA ARG A 419 -15.34 -3.03 -18.99
C ARG A 419 -16.18 -3.05 -20.26
N LYS A 420 -17.14 -2.17 -20.39
CA LYS A 420 -17.91 -2.00 -21.62
C LYS A 420 -17.00 -1.54 -22.77
N ALA A 421 -16.13 -0.54 -22.54
CA ALA A 421 -15.20 -0.06 -23.54
C ALA A 421 -14.21 -1.17 -23.98
N LEU A 422 -13.68 -1.96 -23.04
CA LEU A 422 -12.84 -3.12 -23.35
C LEU A 422 -13.57 -4.18 -24.16
N ALA A 423 -14.84 -4.47 -23.85
CA ALA A 423 -15.67 -5.41 -24.62
C ALA A 423 -15.95 -4.92 -26.05
N GLU A 424 -15.92 -3.60 -26.28
CA GLU A 424 -15.99 -2.96 -27.59
C GLU A 424 -14.62 -2.88 -28.31
N GLY A 425 -13.56 -3.45 -27.70
CA GLY A 425 -12.20 -3.44 -28.25
C GLY A 425 -11.47 -2.11 -28.13
N LYS A 426 -11.95 -1.19 -27.29
CA LYS A 426 -11.31 0.10 -27.06
C LYS A 426 -10.12 -0.05 -26.10
N THR A 427 -9.06 0.70 -26.37
CA THR A 427 -7.85 0.80 -25.53
C THR A 427 -7.77 2.12 -24.77
N GLU A 428 -8.68 3.06 -25.07
CA GLU A 428 -8.78 4.38 -24.48
C GLU A 428 -10.23 4.67 -24.08
N ILE A 429 -10.40 5.55 -23.11
CA ILE A 429 -11.71 5.99 -22.65
C ILE A 429 -11.65 7.46 -22.22
N SER A 430 -12.69 8.21 -22.58
CA SER A 430 -12.83 9.62 -22.24
C SER A 430 -14.11 9.90 -21.49
N TRP A 431 -14.03 10.89 -20.59
CA TRP A 431 -15.18 11.44 -19.90
C TRP A 431 -15.19 12.96 -19.90
N TYR A 432 -16.40 13.50 -19.92
CA TYR A 432 -16.66 14.82 -19.37
C TYR A 432 -16.89 14.72 -17.87
N ILE A 433 -16.33 15.63 -17.10
CA ILE A 433 -16.67 15.83 -15.70
C ILE A 433 -17.48 17.14 -15.64
N GLY A 434 -18.72 17.03 -15.16
CA GLY A 434 -19.67 18.17 -15.05
C GLY A 434 -20.30 18.24 -13.67
N GLY A 435 -20.89 19.37 -13.32
CA GLY A 435 -21.55 19.59 -12.05
C GLY A 435 -23.03 19.15 -12.03
N ASP A 436 -23.72 19.49 -10.95
CA ASP A 436 -25.12 19.12 -10.66
C ASP A 436 -26.16 20.19 -11.01
N ARG A 437 -25.75 21.23 -11.74
CA ARG A 437 -26.58 22.37 -12.17
C ARG A 437 -27.13 23.23 -11.04
N GLN A 438 -26.36 23.38 -9.98
CA GLN A 438 -26.66 24.22 -8.83
C GLN A 438 -25.87 25.54 -8.81
N GLY A 439 -25.09 25.82 -9.86
CA GLY A 439 -24.22 26.98 -9.96
C GLY A 439 -22.92 26.84 -9.17
N ASN A 440 -22.45 25.61 -8.96
CA ASN A 440 -21.27 25.31 -8.18
C ASN A 440 -19.99 25.33 -9.02
N HIS A 441 -18.87 25.63 -8.37
CA HIS A 441 -17.54 25.62 -8.97
C HIS A 441 -16.68 24.56 -8.30
N TYR A 442 -15.95 23.80 -9.13
CA TYR A 442 -15.02 22.77 -8.70
C TYR A 442 -13.71 22.93 -9.44
N ASP A 443 -12.63 22.55 -8.80
CA ASP A 443 -11.34 22.43 -9.43
C ASP A 443 -10.67 21.09 -9.13
N PHE A 444 -9.85 20.64 -10.08
CA PHE A 444 -9.14 19.39 -9.99
C PHE A 444 -7.73 19.55 -10.55
N MET A 445 -6.80 18.76 -10.02
CA MET A 445 -5.43 18.75 -10.48
C MET A 445 -5.30 17.93 -11.78
N PRO A 446 -4.58 18.46 -12.80
CA PRO A 446 -4.38 17.78 -14.07
C PRO A 446 -3.38 16.63 -13.96
N ALA A 447 -3.22 15.86 -15.06
CA ALA A 447 -2.36 14.69 -15.11
C ALA A 447 -0.88 14.98 -14.85
N ASP A 448 -0.39 16.15 -15.26
CA ASP A 448 1.02 16.54 -15.11
C ASP A 448 1.38 17.09 -13.73
N SER A 449 0.39 17.26 -12.87
CA SER A 449 0.62 17.71 -11.50
C SER A 449 1.23 16.59 -10.64
N LYS A 450 1.79 16.97 -9.48
CA LYS A 450 2.19 16.00 -8.45
C LYS A 450 1.01 15.16 -7.95
N GLN A 451 -0.20 15.74 -7.97
CA GLN A 451 -1.46 15.14 -7.54
C GLN A 451 -2.25 14.60 -8.72
N SER A 452 -1.57 13.98 -9.66
CA SER A 452 -2.09 13.50 -10.94
C SER A 452 -3.43 12.80 -10.84
N MET A 453 -4.34 13.11 -11.78
CA MET A 453 -5.53 12.31 -12.03
C MET A 453 -5.14 11.01 -12.74
N VAL A 454 -5.56 9.86 -12.19
CA VAL A 454 -5.17 8.54 -12.70
C VAL A 454 -6.36 7.59 -12.80
N LEU A 455 -6.37 6.77 -13.85
CA LEU A 455 -7.24 5.59 -13.96
C LEU A 455 -6.47 4.39 -13.40
N MET A 456 -7.01 3.78 -12.35
CA MET A 456 -6.40 2.70 -11.59
C MET A 456 -7.12 1.38 -11.84
N LEU A 457 -6.38 0.31 -12.06
CA LEU A 457 -6.84 -1.07 -11.95
C LEU A 457 -6.44 -1.60 -10.57
N THR A 458 -7.39 -1.81 -9.68
CA THR A 458 -7.14 -2.30 -8.31
C THR A 458 -7.64 -3.73 -8.16
N GLY A 459 -6.82 -4.63 -7.60
CA GLY A 459 -7.18 -6.03 -7.35
C GLY A 459 -7.15 -6.35 -5.86
N PHE A 460 -8.22 -6.97 -5.35
CA PHE A 460 -8.35 -7.34 -3.95
C PHE A 460 -8.76 -8.80 -3.79
N LYS A 461 -8.43 -9.39 -2.65
CA LYS A 461 -8.93 -10.70 -2.27
C LYS A 461 -10.46 -10.67 -2.27
N LYS A 462 -11.07 -11.69 -2.88
CA LYS A 462 -12.53 -11.86 -2.82
C LYS A 462 -12.95 -11.97 -1.36
N THR A 463 -13.83 -11.06 -0.91
CA THR A 463 -14.44 -11.20 0.42
C THR A 463 -15.27 -12.48 0.40
N PRO A 464 -15.14 -13.38 1.40
CA PRO A 464 -16.06 -14.50 1.50
C PRO A 464 -17.51 -13.96 1.50
N GLU A 465 -18.38 -14.53 0.68
CA GLU A 465 -19.80 -14.25 0.78
C GLU A 465 -20.25 -14.76 2.16
N LEU A 466 -20.78 -13.85 2.99
CA LEU A 466 -21.35 -14.15 4.30
C LEU A 466 -22.62 -14.97 4.16
#